data_676a33669f5d6f4c01b36a83dc400c7b
#
_entry.id   676a33669f5d6f4c01b36a83dc400c7b
#
_cell.length_a   1.000
_cell.length_b   1.000
_cell.length_c   1.000
_cell.angle_alpha   90.00
_cell.angle_beta   90.00
_cell.angle_gamma   90.00
#
_symmetry.space_group_name_H-M   'P 1'
#
loop_
_entity.id
_entity.type
_entity.pdbx_description
1 polymer ?
#
loop_
_entity_poly.entity_id
_entity_poly.type
_entity_poly.pdbx_seq_one_letter_code
_entity_poly.pdbx_strand_id
1 'polypeptide(L)'
;YDASDRITRRTVNGEPAEQWQYDDHGWLTEISHLSEGHRVAVHYGYDDKGRLTGERQTVENPETGEMLWEHETGHAYSEQGLATRQEPDGLPPVEWLTYGSGYLAGMKLGGTPLVEYTRDRLHRETARSFGGAGSTAGYEQATAYTLTGQLQSRHLNLPQLDRDYTWNDNGQLVRISGPQECREYRYSGTGRLTGVHTTAANLDIDIPYATDPAGNRLPDPELHPDSTLTAWPDNRIAEDAHYVYRYDEYGRLAEKTDRIPEGVIRMHDERTHHYHYDSQHRLVFYTRIQHGEPQVESRYLYDPLGRRTGKRVWRRERDLTGWMSLSRKPEETWYG
;
A
#
# COMPACT_ATOMS: atom_id res chain seq x y z
N TYR A 1 -10.17 0.13 -31.67
CA TYR A 1 -10.25 -1.33 -31.72
C TYR A 1 -9.64 -1.82 -33.02
N ASP A 2 -9.09 -3.02 -33.00
CA ASP A 2 -8.61 -3.72 -34.21
C ASP A 2 -9.73 -4.55 -34.87
N ALA A 3 -9.37 -5.29 -35.93
CA ALA A 3 -10.32 -6.13 -36.66
C ALA A 3 -10.90 -7.32 -35.88
N SER A 4 -10.33 -7.60 -34.70
CA SER A 4 -10.78 -8.64 -33.75
C SER A 4 -11.47 -8.06 -32.52
N ASP A 5 -11.93 -6.81 -32.59
CA ASP A 5 -12.58 -6.06 -31.53
C ASP A 5 -11.73 -5.91 -30.25
N ARG A 6 -10.40 -5.99 -30.36
CA ARG A 6 -9.50 -5.75 -29.25
C ARG A 6 -9.17 -4.26 -29.15
N ILE A 7 -9.11 -3.72 -27.92
CA ILE A 7 -8.75 -2.33 -27.70
C ILE A 7 -7.28 -2.09 -28.11
N THR A 8 -7.04 -1.11 -28.97
CA THR A 8 -5.69 -0.73 -29.40
C THR A 8 -5.29 0.66 -28.91
N ARG A 9 -6.28 1.50 -28.62
CA ARG A 9 -6.05 2.87 -28.15
C ARG A 9 -7.21 3.37 -27.33
N ARG A 10 -6.91 4.13 -26.30
CA ARG A 10 -7.87 4.90 -25.52
C ARG A 10 -7.49 6.38 -25.54
N THR A 11 -8.48 7.25 -25.62
CA THR A 11 -8.30 8.70 -25.48
C THR A 11 -9.16 9.22 -24.34
N VAL A 12 -8.68 10.24 -23.65
CA VAL A 12 -9.41 10.94 -22.59
C VAL A 12 -9.42 12.42 -22.94
N ASN A 13 -10.60 13.02 -23.07
CA ASN A 13 -10.77 14.41 -23.49
C ASN A 13 -10.07 14.74 -24.84
N GLY A 14 -10.01 13.76 -25.74
CA GLY A 14 -9.36 13.92 -27.06
C GLY A 14 -7.85 13.66 -27.07
N GLU A 15 -7.20 13.55 -25.92
CA GLU A 15 -5.77 13.26 -25.82
C GLU A 15 -5.52 11.75 -25.69
N PRO A 16 -4.45 11.21 -26.33
CA PRO A 16 -4.08 9.81 -26.19
C PRO A 16 -3.77 9.48 -24.73
N ALA A 17 -4.46 8.48 -24.18
CA ALA A 17 -4.21 7.98 -22.83
C ALA A 17 -3.36 6.72 -22.84
N GLU A 18 -3.85 5.62 -23.42
CA GLU A 18 -3.07 4.38 -23.52
C GLU A 18 -3.13 3.77 -24.91
N GLN A 19 -2.14 2.93 -25.20
CA GLN A 19 -2.03 2.10 -26.40
C GLN A 19 -1.78 0.65 -26.01
N TRP A 20 -2.38 -0.29 -26.76
CA TRP A 20 -2.24 -1.74 -26.59
C TRP A 20 -1.74 -2.38 -27.88
N GLN A 21 -0.82 -3.33 -27.73
CA GLN A 21 -0.31 -4.13 -28.84
C GLN A 21 -0.52 -5.62 -28.54
N TYR A 22 -0.77 -6.39 -29.56
CA TYR A 22 -1.04 -7.83 -29.47
C TYR A 22 -0.17 -8.58 -30.48
N ASP A 23 0.15 -9.83 -30.17
CA ASP A 23 0.82 -10.74 -31.09
C ASP A 23 -0.18 -11.45 -32.05
N ASP A 24 0.36 -12.33 -32.88
CA ASP A 24 -0.44 -13.12 -33.86
C ASP A 24 -1.39 -14.12 -33.18
N HIS A 25 -1.16 -14.50 -31.92
CA HIS A 25 -2.07 -15.31 -31.12
C HIS A 25 -3.20 -14.47 -30.50
N GLY A 26 -3.09 -13.15 -30.55
CA GLY A 26 -4.02 -12.24 -29.91
C GLY A 26 -3.71 -11.98 -28.44
N TRP A 27 -2.54 -12.37 -27.96
CA TRP A 27 -2.09 -12.08 -26.61
C TRP A 27 -1.53 -10.66 -26.51
N LEU A 28 -1.81 -10.00 -25.41
CA LEU A 28 -1.36 -8.64 -25.15
C LEU A 28 0.16 -8.62 -24.92
N THR A 29 0.90 -7.92 -25.79
CA THR A 29 2.38 -7.84 -25.70
C THR A 29 2.87 -6.54 -25.08
N GLU A 30 2.10 -5.46 -25.19
CA GLU A 30 2.49 -4.16 -24.64
C GLU A 30 1.26 -3.31 -24.30
N ILE A 31 1.34 -2.61 -23.17
CA ILE A 31 0.52 -1.43 -22.86
C ILE A 31 1.48 -0.27 -22.62
N SER A 32 1.21 0.88 -23.23
CA SER A 32 2.04 2.07 -23.04
C SER A 32 1.22 3.34 -22.91
N HIS A 33 1.78 4.34 -22.26
CA HIS A 33 1.24 5.69 -22.16
C HIS A 33 2.36 6.72 -21.90
N LEU A 34 1.99 7.99 -21.92
CA LEU A 34 2.86 9.07 -21.45
C LEU A 34 2.54 9.39 -19.98
N SER A 35 3.57 9.47 -19.14
CA SER A 35 3.50 9.87 -17.74
C SER A 35 4.63 10.86 -17.46
N GLU A 36 4.29 12.09 -17.04
CA GLU A 36 5.25 13.17 -16.79
C GLU A 36 6.26 13.37 -17.97
N GLY A 37 5.76 13.33 -19.19
CA GLY A 37 6.57 13.50 -20.40
C GLY A 37 7.46 12.31 -20.79
N HIS A 38 7.35 11.19 -20.10
CA HIS A 38 8.05 9.95 -20.40
C HIS A 38 7.11 8.90 -20.97
N ARG A 39 7.62 8.08 -21.89
CA ARG A 39 6.89 6.90 -22.33
C ARG A 39 7.11 5.79 -21.29
N VAL A 40 6.06 5.38 -20.63
CA VAL A 40 6.06 4.27 -19.69
C VAL A 40 5.28 3.12 -20.29
N ALA A 41 5.88 1.94 -20.32
CA ALA A 41 5.29 0.76 -20.93
C ALA A 41 5.44 -0.46 -20.04
N VAL A 42 4.51 -1.40 -20.20
CA VAL A 42 4.57 -2.74 -19.66
C VAL A 42 4.55 -3.72 -20.81
N HIS A 43 5.57 -4.56 -20.90
CA HIS A 43 5.73 -5.58 -21.92
C HIS A 43 5.49 -6.96 -21.33
N TYR A 44 4.80 -7.82 -22.06
CA TYR A 44 4.44 -9.17 -21.60
C TYR A 44 5.04 -10.23 -22.53
N GLY A 45 5.64 -11.26 -21.92
CA GLY A 45 6.09 -12.45 -22.60
C GLY A 45 5.27 -13.68 -22.19
N TYR A 46 5.07 -14.61 -23.11
CA TYR A 46 4.24 -15.79 -22.87
C TYR A 46 4.96 -17.08 -23.30
N ASP A 47 4.56 -18.19 -22.71
CA ASP A 47 4.93 -19.51 -23.21
C ASP A 47 3.95 -19.98 -24.30
N ASP A 48 4.19 -21.18 -24.84
CA ASP A 48 3.37 -21.80 -25.89
C ASP A 48 1.94 -22.12 -25.46
N LYS A 49 1.65 -22.08 -24.16
CA LYS A 49 0.31 -22.27 -23.57
C LYS A 49 -0.39 -20.95 -23.22
N GLY A 50 0.22 -19.80 -23.52
CA GLY A 50 -0.32 -18.48 -23.24
C GLY A 50 -0.19 -18.06 -21.77
N ARG A 51 0.69 -18.69 -20.99
CA ARG A 51 0.95 -18.31 -19.62
C ARG A 51 2.04 -17.23 -19.58
N LEU A 52 1.86 -16.22 -18.73
CA LEU A 52 2.79 -15.10 -18.60
C LEU A 52 4.16 -15.58 -18.07
N THR A 53 5.21 -15.51 -18.86
CA THR A 53 6.58 -15.89 -18.46
C THR A 53 7.44 -14.70 -18.05
N GLY A 54 7.04 -13.49 -18.43
CA GLY A 54 7.76 -12.28 -18.07
C GLY A 54 6.91 -11.04 -18.20
N GLU A 55 7.15 -10.12 -17.29
CA GLU A 55 6.64 -8.76 -17.32
C GLU A 55 7.81 -7.80 -17.24
N ARG A 56 7.95 -6.91 -18.21
CA ARG A 56 9.01 -5.90 -18.22
C ARG A 56 8.40 -4.49 -18.22
N GLN A 57 8.73 -3.70 -17.21
CA GLN A 57 8.39 -2.29 -17.12
C GLN A 57 9.53 -1.46 -17.70
N THR A 58 9.20 -0.43 -18.48
CA THR A 58 10.17 0.47 -19.10
C THR A 58 9.76 1.92 -18.96
N VAL A 59 10.75 2.80 -18.77
CA VAL A 59 10.60 4.24 -18.82
C VAL A 59 11.62 4.78 -19.80
N GLU A 60 11.17 5.47 -20.84
CA GLU A 60 12.04 6.00 -21.89
C GLU A 60 11.69 7.45 -22.24
N ASN A 61 12.68 8.15 -22.77
CA ASN A 61 12.45 9.45 -23.38
C ASN A 61 11.72 9.24 -24.73
N PRO A 62 10.49 9.78 -24.91
CA PRO A 62 9.71 9.55 -26.13
C PRO A 62 10.29 10.21 -27.38
N GLU A 63 11.15 11.22 -27.24
CA GLU A 63 11.77 11.95 -28.36
C GLU A 63 13.06 11.28 -28.85
N THR A 64 13.88 10.81 -27.91
CA THR A 64 15.20 10.23 -28.22
C THR A 64 15.20 8.71 -28.24
N GLY A 65 14.21 8.07 -27.63
CA GLY A 65 14.17 6.61 -27.42
C GLY A 65 15.18 6.12 -26.36
N GLU A 66 15.80 7.03 -25.61
CA GLU A 66 16.73 6.66 -24.55
C GLU A 66 16.00 5.96 -23.41
N MET A 67 16.46 4.76 -23.06
CA MET A 67 15.97 4.00 -21.91
C MET A 67 16.52 4.61 -20.62
N LEU A 68 15.61 5.11 -19.78
CA LEU A 68 15.95 5.71 -18.49
C LEU A 68 15.90 4.69 -17.35
N TRP A 69 14.99 3.74 -17.45
CA TRP A 69 14.84 2.68 -16.46
C TRP A 69 14.06 1.50 -17.05
N GLU A 70 14.47 0.31 -16.65
CA GLU A 70 13.75 -0.94 -16.93
C GLU A 70 13.83 -1.89 -15.74
N HIS A 71 12.81 -2.71 -15.60
CA HIS A 71 12.74 -3.76 -14.61
C HIS A 71 11.95 -4.93 -15.17
N GLU A 72 12.48 -6.12 -15.06
CA GLU A 72 11.84 -7.35 -15.53
C GLU A 72 11.55 -8.29 -14.38
N THR A 73 10.42 -8.97 -14.44
CA THR A 73 10.03 -10.02 -13.51
C THR A 73 9.69 -11.28 -14.29
N GLY A 74 10.47 -12.33 -14.13
CA GLY A 74 10.23 -13.65 -14.72
C GLY A 74 9.28 -14.49 -13.90
N HIS A 75 8.48 -15.34 -14.57
CA HIS A 75 7.53 -16.25 -13.96
C HIS A 75 7.73 -17.68 -14.47
N ALA A 76 7.60 -18.67 -13.59
CA ALA A 76 7.61 -20.06 -13.95
C ALA A 76 6.40 -20.80 -13.37
N TYR A 77 6.03 -21.89 -14.03
CA TYR A 77 4.83 -22.67 -13.70
C TYR A 77 5.15 -24.17 -13.62
N SER A 78 4.35 -24.90 -12.82
CA SER A 78 4.34 -26.35 -12.83
C SER A 78 3.68 -26.88 -14.10
N GLU A 79 3.77 -28.19 -14.31
CA GLU A 79 3.06 -28.86 -15.41
C GLU A 79 1.53 -28.69 -15.33
N GLN A 80 1.02 -28.56 -14.10
CA GLN A 80 -0.42 -28.33 -13.83
C GLN A 80 -0.83 -26.86 -13.99
N GLY A 81 0.12 -25.94 -14.30
CA GLY A 81 -0.15 -24.52 -14.50
C GLY A 81 -0.16 -23.66 -13.22
N LEU A 82 0.28 -24.21 -12.09
CA LEU A 82 0.44 -23.43 -10.86
C LEU A 82 1.72 -22.60 -10.93
N ALA A 83 1.67 -21.34 -10.48
CA ALA A 83 2.85 -20.49 -10.35
C ALA A 83 3.82 -21.13 -9.33
N THR A 84 5.09 -21.31 -9.74
CA THR A 84 6.13 -21.91 -8.89
C THR A 84 7.26 -20.97 -8.54
N ARG A 85 7.50 -19.94 -9.36
CA ARG A 85 8.65 -19.04 -9.18
C ARG A 85 8.34 -17.67 -9.77
N GLN A 86 8.83 -16.67 -9.06
CA GLN A 86 8.90 -15.28 -9.53
C GLN A 86 10.33 -14.79 -9.33
N GLU A 87 10.91 -14.20 -10.37
CA GLU A 87 12.29 -13.72 -10.38
C GLU A 87 12.32 -12.26 -10.84
N PRO A 88 12.26 -11.28 -9.89
CA PRO A 88 12.43 -9.88 -10.21
C PRO A 88 13.90 -9.52 -10.37
N ASP A 89 14.19 -8.58 -11.27
CA ASP A 89 15.53 -8.06 -11.48
C ASP A 89 16.15 -7.52 -10.18
N GLY A 90 17.40 -7.87 -9.95
CA GLY A 90 18.18 -7.37 -8.81
C GLY A 90 17.76 -7.91 -7.45
N LEU A 91 16.75 -8.79 -7.38
CA LEU A 91 16.28 -9.41 -6.14
C LEU A 91 16.39 -10.94 -6.23
N PRO A 92 16.54 -11.62 -5.08
CA PRO A 92 16.49 -13.07 -5.06
C PRO A 92 15.13 -13.60 -5.53
N PRO A 93 15.08 -14.69 -6.31
CA PRO A 93 13.84 -15.29 -6.73
C PRO A 93 13.04 -15.84 -5.54
N VAL A 94 11.71 -15.71 -5.62
CA VAL A 94 10.76 -16.34 -4.72
C VAL A 94 10.24 -17.61 -5.38
N GLU A 95 10.26 -18.72 -4.66
CA GLU A 95 9.68 -20.00 -5.08
C GLU A 95 8.57 -20.40 -4.13
N TRP A 96 7.44 -20.84 -4.68
CA TRP A 96 6.30 -21.35 -3.92
C TRP A 96 6.27 -22.86 -3.97
N LEU A 97 6.22 -23.49 -2.80
CA LEU A 97 6.01 -24.92 -2.64
C LEU A 97 4.55 -25.15 -2.34
N THR A 98 3.88 -25.89 -3.22
CA THR A 98 2.45 -26.14 -3.10
C THR A 98 2.16 -27.64 -2.97
N TYR A 99 0.98 -27.98 -2.45
CA TYR A 99 0.46 -29.33 -2.39
C TYR A 99 -1.01 -29.38 -2.79
N GLY A 100 -1.52 -30.55 -3.11
CA GLY A 100 -2.92 -30.73 -3.54
C GLY A 100 -3.24 -29.86 -4.77
N SER A 101 -4.33 -29.13 -4.72
CA SER A 101 -4.79 -28.26 -5.81
C SER A 101 -4.18 -26.87 -5.81
N GLY A 102 -3.06 -26.65 -5.11
CA GLY A 102 -2.35 -25.36 -5.09
C GLY A 102 -2.26 -24.69 -3.71
N TYR A 103 -2.51 -25.43 -2.63
CA TYR A 103 -2.33 -24.91 -1.28
C TYR A 103 -0.84 -24.67 -0.99
N LEU A 104 -0.52 -23.51 -0.45
CA LEU A 104 0.86 -23.15 -0.13
C LEU A 104 1.39 -23.96 1.06
N ALA A 105 2.46 -24.71 0.84
CA ALA A 105 3.18 -25.48 1.85
C ALA A 105 4.43 -24.79 2.36
N GLY A 106 5.02 -23.91 1.56
CA GLY A 106 6.22 -23.17 1.93
C GLY A 106 6.70 -22.24 0.84
N MET A 107 7.73 -21.49 1.17
CA MET A 107 8.39 -20.56 0.25
C MET A 107 9.90 -20.64 0.42
N LYS A 108 10.62 -20.43 -0.68
CA LYS A 108 12.07 -20.21 -0.69
C LYS A 108 12.39 -18.82 -1.21
N LEU A 109 13.47 -18.26 -0.74
CA LEU A 109 14.03 -17.00 -1.22
C LEU A 109 15.48 -17.26 -1.65
N GLY A 110 15.79 -17.04 -2.93
CA GLY A 110 17.12 -17.31 -3.47
C GLY A 110 17.55 -18.77 -3.32
N GLY A 111 16.62 -19.73 -3.39
CA GLY A 111 16.88 -21.15 -3.19
C GLY A 111 16.96 -21.60 -1.72
N THR A 112 16.96 -20.65 -0.76
CA THR A 112 16.99 -20.94 0.67
C THR A 112 15.57 -20.99 1.23
N PRO A 113 15.19 -22.02 2.04
CA PRO A 113 13.90 -22.06 2.69
C PRO A 113 13.66 -20.80 3.54
N LEU A 114 12.55 -20.10 3.28
CA LEU A 114 12.15 -18.89 4.00
C LEU A 114 11.10 -19.22 5.06
N VAL A 115 10.05 -19.92 4.67
CA VAL A 115 8.92 -20.29 5.54
C VAL A 115 8.32 -21.61 5.10
N GLU A 116 7.91 -22.41 6.08
CA GLU A 116 7.16 -23.64 5.90
C GLU A 116 5.84 -23.57 6.67
N TYR A 117 4.75 -24.09 6.08
CA TYR A 117 3.42 -24.06 6.65
C TYR A 117 2.92 -25.47 6.96
N THR A 118 2.41 -25.67 8.16
CA THR A 118 1.60 -26.84 8.51
C THR A 118 0.12 -26.45 8.46
N ARG A 119 -0.71 -27.31 7.91
CA ARG A 119 -2.14 -27.07 7.74
C ARG A 119 -2.99 -28.21 8.27
N ASP A 120 -4.20 -27.89 8.72
CA ASP A 120 -5.18 -28.86 9.15
C ASP A 120 -5.94 -29.45 7.93
N ARG A 121 -6.91 -30.31 8.21
CA ARG A 121 -7.74 -30.95 7.17
C ARG A 121 -8.64 -29.99 6.40
N LEU A 122 -8.86 -28.79 6.91
CA LEU A 122 -9.57 -27.70 6.24
C LEU A 122 -8.61 -26.75 5.52
N HIS A 123 -7.35 -27.13 5.39
CA HIS A 123 -6.26 -26.34 4.81
C HIS A 123 -5.96 -25.01 5.51
N ARG A 124 -6.44 -24.82 6.75
CA ARG A 124 -6.08 -23.66 7.57
C ARG A 124 -4.68 -23.82 8.11
N GLU A 125 -3.94 -22.74 8.19
CA GLU A 125 -2.60 -22.72 8.76
C GLU A 125 -2.63 -22.99 10.27
N THR A 126 -1.98 -24.06 10.71
CA THR A 126 -1.84 -24.42 12.13
C THR A 126 -0.45 -24.16 12.67
N ALA A 127 0.56 -24.10 11.81
CA ALA A 127 1.90 -23.68 12.18
C ALA A 127 2.63 -23.05 10.99
N ARG A 128 3.57 -22.17 11.30
CA ARG A 128 4.59 -21.73 10.35
C ARG A 128 5.94 -21.70 11.03
N SER A 129 6.97 -22.06 10.29
CA SER A 129 8.36 -21.97 10.73
C SER A 129 9.20 -21.18 9.73
N PHE A 130 10.08 -20.34 10.23
CA PHE A 130 11.01 -19.55 9.43
C PHE A 130 12.44 -20.07 9.61
N GLY A 131 13.26 -19.99 8.55
CA GLY A 131 14.68 -20.36 8.60
C GLY A 131 14.99 -21.80 8.24
N GLY A 132 14.03 -22.60 7.81
CA GLY A 132 14.17 -24.00 7.38
C GLY A 132 14.34 -25.00 8.53
N ALA A 133 14.09 -26.26 8.26
CA ALA A 133 14.20 -27.34 9.22
C ALA A 133 15.64 -27.50 9.72
N GLY A 134 15.84 -27.34 11.04
CA GLY A 134 17.15 -27.49 11.70
C GLY A 134 17.89 -26.19 11.96
N SER A 135 17.32 -25.03 11.66
CA SER A 135 17.92 -23.76 12.08
C SER A 135 17.76 -23.59 13.60
N THR A 136 18.88 -23.45 14.32
CA THR A 136 18.91 -23.18 15.76
C THR A 136 18.35 -21.79 16.13
N ALA A 137 18.15 -20.94 15.15
CA ALA A 137 17.55 -19.61 15.25
C ALA A 137 16.14 -19.55 14.62
N GLY A 138 15.51 -20.69 14.43
CA GLY A 138 14.20 -20.81 13.79
C GLY A 138 13.10 -20.12 14.63
N TYR A 139 12.29 -19.36 13.93
CA TYR A 139 11.09 -18.75 14.47
C TYR A 139 9.90 -19.64 14.15
N GLU A 140 9.19 -20.10 15.18
CA GLU A 140 8.02 -20.96 14.99
C GLU A 140 6.78 -20.30 15.60
N GLN A 141 5.68 -20.35 14.86
CA GLN A 141 4.38 -19.89 15.31
C GLN A 141 3.35 -21.00 15.17
N ALA A 142 2.68 -21.32 16.26
CA ALA A 142 1.51 -22.18 16.26
C ALA A 142 0.24 -21.35 16.28
N THR A 143 -0.75 -21.76 15.48
CA THR A 143 -2.04 -21.08 15.35
C THR A 143 -3.15 -22.06 15.70
N ALA A 144 -4.06 -21.69 16.59
CA ALA A 144 -5.25 -22.45 16.95
C ALA A 144 -6.53 -21.68 16.55
N TYR A 145 -7.58 -22.45 16.30
CA TYR A 145 -8.89 -21.93 15.90
C TYR A 145 -9.99 -22.43 16.84
N THR A 146 -11.02 -21.62 17.02
CA THR A 146 -12.24 -22.03 17.69
C THR A 146 -12.98 -23.07 16.87
N LEU A 147 -13.97 -23.73 17.46
CA LEU A 147 -14.83 -24.67 16.74
C LEU A 147 -15.59 -24.02 15.58
N THR A 148 -15.84 -22.72 15.66
CA THR A 148 -16.49 -21.91 14.63
C THR A 148 -15.51 -21.35 13.59
N GLY A 149 -14.21 -21.68 13.70
CA GLY A 149 -13.18 -21.30 12.72
C GLY A 149 -12.52 -19.93 12.93
N GLN A 150 -12.84 -19.26 14.04
CA GLN A 150 -12.21 -18.00 14.39
C GLN A 150 -10.82 -18.23 14.99
N LEU A 151 -9.92 -17.27 14.81
CA LEU A 151 -8.57 -17.33 15.38
C LEU A 151 -8.66 -17.32 16.91
N GLN A 152 -8.12 -18.36 17.56
CA GLN A 152 -8.11 -18.51 19.02
C GLN A 152 -6.78 -18.09 19.63
N SER A 153 -5.66 -18.49 19.00
CA SER A 153 -4.33 -18.16 19.52
C SER A 153 -3.27 -18.15 18.42
N ARG A 154 -2.24 -17.36 18.67
CA ARG A 154 -0.94 -17.42 17.98
C ARG A 154 0.13 -17.47 19.03
N HIS A 155 0.82 -18.58 19.15
CA HIS A 155 1.88 -18.80 20.10
C HIS A 155 3.20 -19.01 19.37
N LEU A 156 4.21 -18.31 19.81
CA LEU A 156 5.52 -18.34 19.21
C LEU A 156 6.51 -19.06 20.14
N ASN A 157 7.63 -19.53 19.60
CA ASN A 157 8.75 -19.97 20.41
C ASN A 157 9.45 -18.80 21.15
N LEU A 158 8.92 -17.58 21.01
CA LEU A 158 9.23 -16.39 21.82
C LEU A 158 7.96 -15.99 22.58
N PRO A 159 7.73 -16.51 23.80
CA PRO A 159 6.44 -16.35 24.50
C PRO A 159 6.00 -14.91 24.74
N GLN A 160 6.94 -13.94 24.76
CA GLN A 160 6.62 -12.51 24.90
C GLN A 160 5.79 -11.96 23.75
N LEU A 161 5.72 -12.68 22.61
CA LEU A 161 4.94 -12.29 21.43
C LEU A 161 3.64 -13.08 21.29
N ASP A 162 3.33 -13.96 22.24
CA ASP A 162 2.09 -14.75 22.24
C ASP A 162 0.87 -13.85 22.23
N ARG A 163 -0.18 -14.30 21.53
CA ARG A 163 -1.48 -13.63 21.46
C ARG A 163 -2.60 -14.64 21.59
N ASP A 164 -3.56 -14.34 22.45
CA ASP A 164 -4.84 -15.05 22.57
C ASP A 164 -5.98 -14.12 22.20
N TYR A 165 -6.96 -14.64 21.49
CA TYR A 165 -8.07 -13.89 20.91
C TYR A 165 -9.39 -14.38 21.49
N THR A 166 -10.22 -13.45 21.96
CA THR A 166 -11.54 -13.75 22.51
C THR A 166 -12.61 -13.08 21.67
N TRP A 167 -13.67 -13.82 21.39
CA TRP A 167 -14.78 -13.42 20.54
C TRP A 167 -16.08 -13.44 21.33
N ASN A 168 -17.00 -12.53 21.03
CA ASN A 168 -18.34 -12.58 21.59
C ASN A 168 -19.27 -13.46 20.74
N ASP A 169 -20.51 -13.64 21.19
CA ASP A 169 -21.51 -14.48 20.51
C ASP A 169 -21.91 -13.95 19.13
N ASN A 170 -21.68 -12.67 18.87
CA ASN A 170 -21.90 -12.04 17.55
C ASN A 170 -20.70 -12.20 16.58
N GLY A 171 -19.66 -12.91 17.00
CA GLY A 171 -18.44 -13.11 16.19
C GLY A 171 -17.53 -11.89 16.11
N GLN A 172 -17.67 -10.94 17.04
CA GLN A 172 -16.80 -9.76 17.10
C GLN A 172 -15.62 -10.03 18.06
N LEU A 173 -14.44 -9.57 17.69
CA LEU A 173 -13.24 -9.67 18.51
C LEU A 173 -13.37 -8.73 19.70
N VAL A 174 -13.42 -9.27 20.92
CA VAL A 174 -13.56 -8.46 22.15
C VAL A 174 -12.28 -8.33 22.94
N ARG A 175 -11.28 -9.20 22.71
CA ARG A 175 -10.02 -9.14 23.44
C ARG A 175 -8.87 -9.75 22.66
N ILE A 176 -7.72 -9.10 22.71
CA ILE A 176 -6.41 -9.66 22.37
C ILE A 176 -5.56 -9.58 23.61
N SER A 177 -5.09 -10.71 24.13
CA SER A 177 -4.21 -10.75 25.29
C SER A 177 -2.87 -11.39 24.98
N GLY A 178 -1.83 -10.84 25.53
CA GLY A 178 -0.46 -11.36 25.47
C GLY A 178 0.28 -11.06 26.78
N PRO A 179 1.51 -11.57 26.93
CA PRO A 179 2.28 -11.40 28.16
C PRO A 179 2.63 -9.95 28.51
N GLN A 180 2.70 -9.08 27.51
CA GLN A 180 3.12 -7.68 27.68
C GLN A 180 1.96 -6.71 27.60
N GLU A 181 0.89 -7.05 26.88
CA GLU A 181 -0.19 -6.14 26.54
C GLU A 181 -1.52 -6.90 26.44
N CYS A 182 -2.59 -6.23 26.89
CA CYS A 182 -3.96 -6.67 26.68
C CYS A 182 -4.75 -5.53 26.05
N ARG A 183 -5.54 -5.84 25.01
CA ARG A 183 -6.48 -4.91 24.39
C ARG A 183 -7.89 -5.46 24.47
N GLU A 184 -8.81 -4.64 24.90
CA GLU A 184 -10.23 -4.95 24.99
C GLU A 184 -11.02 -4.01 24.06
N TYR A 185 -11.93 -4.58 23.30
CA TYR A 185 -12.71 -3.88 22.28
C TYR A 185 -14.16 -3.83 22.71
N ARG A 186 -14.77 -2.64 22.64
CA ARG A 186 -16.18 -2.41 22.95
C ARG A 186 -16.96 -2.06 21.70
N TYR A 187 -18.18 -2.55 21.61
CA TYR A 187 -19.05 -2.36 20.46
C TYR A 187 -20.40 -1.80 20.87
N SER A 188 -21.03 -1.00 19.99
CA SER A 188 -22.42 -0.57 20.11
C SER A 188 -23.37 -1.73 19.84
N GLY A 189 -24.63 -1.55 20.18
CA GLY A 189 -25.69 -2.50 19.82
C GLY A 189 -25.88 -2.72 18.31
N THR A 190 -25.37 -1.81 17.48
CA THR A 190 -25.35 -1.94 16.02
C THR A 190 -24.04 -2.52 15.47
N GLY A 191 -23.12 -2.96 16.35
CA GLY A 191 -21.88 -3.63 15.97
C GLY A 191 -20.72 -2.70 15.63
N ARG A 192 -20.83 -1.40 15.89
CA ARG A 192 -19.73 -0.44 15.65
C ARG A 192 -18.77 -0.43 16.83
N LEU A 193 -17.47 -0.33 16.56
CA LEU A 193 -16.45 -0.17 17.59
C LEU A 193 -16.64 1.16 18.32
N THR A 194 -16.80 1.13 19.65
CA THR A 194 -17.02 2.32 20.50
C THR A 194 -15.83 2.65 21.39
N GLY A 195 -14.86 1.76 21.51
CA GLY A 195 -13.66 2.05 22.26
C GLY A 195 -12.70 0.89 22.30
N VAL A 196 -11.44 1.21 22.61
CA VAL A 196 -10.36 0.26 22.82
C VAL A 196 -9.67 0.59 24.14
N HIS A 197 -9.63 -0.35 25.04
CA HIS A 197 -8.87 -0.26 26.30
C HIS A 197 -7.59 -1.07 26.18
N THR A 198 -6.45 -0.44 26.36
CA THR A 198 -5.13 -1.08 26.30
C THR A 198 -4.46 -0.99 27.66
N THR A 199 -4.05 -2.15 28.19
CA THR A 199 -3.28 -2.27 29.43
C THR A 199 -1.94 -2.95 29.16
N ALA A 200 -0.88 -2.41 29.75
CA ALA A 200 0.48 -2.96 29.77
C ALA A 200 1.15 -2.58 31.08
N ALA A 201 2.41 -2.98 31.33
CA ALA A 201 3.10 -2.80 32.60
C ALA A 201 3.05 -1.37 33.18
N ASN A 202 3.15 -0.35 32.29
CA ASN A 202 3.11 1.08 32.68
C ASN A 202 2.15 1.88 31.81
N LEU A 203 1.15 1.22 31.25
CA LEU A 203 0.20 1.80 30.34
C LEU A 203 -1.21 1.33 30.66
N ASP A 204 -2.11 2.28 30.85
CA ASP A 204 -3.55 2.07 31.00
C ASP A 204 -4.24 3.19 30.22
N ILE A 205 -4.65 2.88 29.00
CA ILE A 205 -5.24 3.86 28.08
C ILE A 205 -6.57 3.36 27.60
N ASP A 206 -7.60 4.17 27.81
CA ASP A 206 -8.91 4.00 27.19
C ASP A 206 -9.11 5.01 26.07
N ILE A 207 -9.30 4.53 24.84
CA ILE A 207 -9.53 5.36 23.67
C ILE A 207 -10.98 5.19 23.24
N PRO A 208 -11.86 6.17 23.49
CA PRO A 208 -13.23 6.14 23.00
C PRO A 208 -13.27 6.40 21.49
N TYR A 209 -14.26 5.80 20.85
CA TYR A 209 -14.52 5.97 19.42
C TYR A 209 -15.92 6.56 19.24
N ALA A 210 -16.02 7.87 19.08
CA ALA A 210 -17.23 8.52 18.60
C ALA A 210 -17.32 8.37 17.08
N THR A 211 -18.48 7.99 16.59
CA THR A 211 -18.76 7.85 15.16
C THR A 211 -20.01 8.61 14.78
N ASP A 212 -20.00 9.16 13.55
CA ASP A 212 -21.21 9.74 12.96
C ASP A 212 -22.19 8.65 12.46
N PRO A 213 -23.41 9.00 12.04
CA PRO A 213 -24.37 8.03 11.52
C PRO A 213 -23.87 7.23 10.31
N ALA A 214 -22.95 7.79 9.50
CA ALA A 214 -22.33 7.11 8.37
C ALA A 214 -21.20 6.13 8.78
N GLY A 215 -20.78 6.19 10.07
CA GLY A 215 -19.72 5.32 10.61
C GLY A 215 -18.33 5.95 10.57
N ASN A 216 -18.20 7.20 10.19
CA ASN A 216 -16.92 7.90 10.21
C ASN A 216 -16.52 8.21 11.65
N ARG A 217 -15.25 8.04 11.96
CA ARG A 217 -14.70 8.40 13.26
C ARG A 217 -14.66 9.92 13.41
N LEU A 218 -15.27 10.42 14.48
CA LEU A 218 -15.21 11.83 14.87
C LEU A 218 -14.00 12.10 15.78
N PRO A 219 -13.58 13.37 15.92
CA PRO A 219 -12.61 13.77 16.93
C PRO A 219 -13.06 13.36 18.33
N ASP A 220 -12.14 12.83 19.12
CA ASP A 220 -12.39 12.49 20.52
C ASP A 220 -12.70 13.78 21.30
N PRO A 221 -13.86 13.87 21.99
CA PRO A 221 -14.23 15.05 22.74
C PRO A 221 -13.27 15.40 23.89
N GLU A 222 -12.56 14.40 24.45
CA GLU A 222 -11.58 14.64 25.51
C GLU A 222 -10.29 15.26 24.95
N LEU A 223 -9.88 14.85 23.75
CA LEU A 223 -8.69 15.37 23.06
C LEU A 223 -9.01 16.64 22.25
N HIS A 224 -10.26 16.84 21.86
CA HIS A 224 -10.73 17.93 21.03
C HIS A 224 -12.02 18.56 21.61
N PRO A 225 -11.96 19.15 22.82
CA PRO A 225 -13.15 19.64 23.51
C PRO A 225 -13.86 20.77 22.75
N ASP A 226 -13.14 21.45 21.86
CA ASP A 226 -13.69 22.54 21.05
C ASP A 226 -14.35 22.07 19.73
N SER A 227 -14.28 20.78 19.44
CA SER A 227 -14.90 20.23 18.23
C SER A 227 -16.42 20.12 18.39
N THR A 228 -17.15 20.84 17.54
CA THR A 228 -18.62 20.77 17.45
C THR A 228 -19.09 19.82 16.33
N LEU A 229 -18.18 19.07 15.74
CA LEU A 229 -18.50 18.18 14.63
C LEU A 229 -19.36 17.00 15.08
N THR A 230 -20.52 16.86 14.47
CA THR A 230 -21.42 15.72 14.64
C THR A 230 -21.39 14.74 13.47
N ALA A 231 -20.86 15.19 12.34
CA ALA A 231 -20.63 14.40 11.12
C ALA A 231 -19.56 15.06 10.26
N TRP A 232 -18.85 14.27 9.46
CA TRP A 232 -17.94 14.79 8.45
C TRP A 232 -18.72 15.18 7.19
N PRO A 233 -18.54 16.40 6.65
CA PRO A 233 -19.18 16.80 5.39
C PRO A 233 -18.79 15.81 4.27
N ASP A 234 -19.77 15.33 3.53
CA ASP A 234 -19.58 14.39 2.41
C ASP A 234 -18.76 13.14 2.74
N ASN A 235 -18.77 12.69 3.99
CA ASN A 235 -17.95 11.59 4.51
C ASN A 235 -16.44 11.82 4.35
N ARG A 236 -16.02 13.08 4.37
CA ARG A 236 -14.60 13.47 4.25
C ARG A 236 -14.12 14.13 5.52
N ILE A 237 -12.97 13.70 6.02
CA ILE A 237 -12.34 14.35 7.17
C ILE A 237 -11.99 15.80 6.82
N ALA A 238 -12.54 16.76 7.56
CA ALA A 238 -12.26 18.17 7.34
C ALA A 238 -11.06 18.66 8.15
N GLU A 239 -10.86 18.10 9.33
CA GLU A 239 -9.74 18.44 10.21
C GLU A 239 -9.43 17.30 11.21
N ASP A 240 -8.21 17.30 11.72
CA ASP A 240 -7.78 16.48 12.85
C ASP A 240 -6.96 17.32 13.84
N ALA A 241 -6.25 16.67 14.77
CA ALA A 241 -5.40 17.35 15.77
C ALA A 241 -4.30 18.23 15.16
N HIS A 242 -3.87 17.92 13.95
CA HIS A 242 -2.66 18.49 13.35
C HIS A 242 -2.92 19.26 12.06
N TYR A 243 -3.99 18.92 11.34
CA TYR A 243 -4.23 19.41 9.99
C TYR A 243 -5.66 19.83 9.72
N VAL A 244 -5.82 20.74 8.77
CA VAL A 244 -7.07 21.06 8.08
C VAL A 244 -6.95 20.53 6.64
N TYR A 245 -8.00 19.88 6.14
CA TYR A 245 -8.04 19.22 4.84
C TYR A 245 -9.03 19.89 3.91
N ARG A 246 -8.66 20.02 2.64
CA ARG A 246 -9.52 20.48 1.56
C ARG A 246 -9.49 19.51 0.40
N TYR A 247 -10.64 19.37 -0.24
CA TYR A 247 -10.83 18.41 -1.32
C TYR A 247 -11.21 19.14 -2.61
N ASP A 248 -10.87 18.54 -3.75
CA ASP A 248 -11.28 19.04 -5.06
C ASP A 248 -12.72 18.61 -5.40
N GLU A 249 -13.19 19.03 -6.58
CA GLU A 249 -14.54 18.72 -7.07
C GLU A 249 -14.82 17.22 -7.23
N TYR A 250 -13.78 16.38 -7.35
CA TYR A 250 -13.88 14.92 -7.45
C TYR A 250 -13.75 14.22 -6.09
N GLY A 251 -13.61 14.98 -5.00
CA GLY A 251 -13.46 14.42 -3.66
C GLY A 251 -12.07 13.92 -3.32
N ARG A 252 -11.06 14.30 -4.09
CA ARG A 252 -9.66 13.95 -3.83
C ARG A 252 -9.04 15.01 -2.93
N LEU A 253 -8.11 14.62 -2.06
CA LEU A 253 -7.40 15.55 -1.20
C LEU A 253 -6.57 16.52 -2.06
N ALA A 254 -6.96 17.78 -2.07
CA ALA A 254 -6.27 18.83 -2.84
C ALA A 254 -5.26 19.60 -2.00
N GLU A 255 -5.59 19.82 -0.71
CA GLU A 255 -4.75 20.61 0.19
C GLU A 255 -4.81 20.09 1.62
N LYS A 256 -3.69 20.15 2.31
CA LYS A 256 -3.58 19.88 3.74
C LYS A 256 -2.69 20.95 4.37
N THR A 257 -3.19 21.63 5.40
CA THR A 257 -2.47 22.73 6.07
C THR A 257 -2.28 22.42 7.55
N ASP A 258 -1.13 22.75 8.12
CA ASP A 258 -0.88 22.63 9.55
C ASP A 258 -1.97 23.41 10.33
N ARG A 259 -2.54 22.78 11.34
CA ARG A 259 -3.48 23.41 12.26
C ARG A 259 -2.71 24.10 13.38
N ILE A 260 -3.00 25.37 13.61
CA ILE A 260 -2.42 26.13 14.72
C ILE A 260 -3.42 26.11 15.86
N PRO A 261 -3.05 25.58 17.05
CA PRO A 261 -3.90 25.60 18.23
C PRO A 261 -4.31 27.00 18.63
N GLU A 262 -5.50 27.17 19.21
CA GLU A 262 -5.93 28.45 19.76
C GLU A 262 -4.98 28.92 20.86
N GLY A 263 -4.72 30.23 20.89
CA GLY A 263 -3.82 30.87 21.86
C GLY A 263 -2.34 30.81 21.52
N VAL A 264 -1.94 30.17 20.41
CA VAL A 264 -0.58 30.21 19.90
C VAL A 264 -0.41 31.42 18.98
N ILE A 265 0.69 32.19 19.18
CA ILE A 265 1.03 33.30 18.30
C ILE A 265 1.34 32.72 16.91
N ARG A 266 0.59 33.14 15.90
CA ARG A 266 0.84 32.78 14.51
C ARG A 266 2.11 33.47 14.01
N MET A 267 3.11 32.67 13.67
CA MET A 267 4.36 33.15 13.06
C MET A 267 4.34 33.04 11.52
N HIS A 268 3.19 32.70 10.93
CA HIS A 268 3.02 32.43 9.49
C HIS A 268 3.98 31.40 8.94
N ASP A 269 4.29 30.41 9.78
CA ASP A 269 5.20 29.31 9.46
C ASP A 269 4.46 27.99 9.14
N GLU A 270 3.13 28.07 8.98
CA GLU A 270 2.30 26.92 8.61
C GLU A 270 2.78 26.31 7.30
N ARG A 271 2.89 25.01 7.30
CA ARG A 271 3.17 24.24 6.09
C ARG A 271 1.86 23.88 5.40
N THR A 272 1.81 24.19 4.11
CA THR A 272 0.70 23.79 3.25
C THR A 272 1.17 22.78 2.23
N HIS A 273 0.45 21.67 2.14
CA HIS A 273 0.70 20.57 1.23
C HIS A 273 -0.34 20.61 0.12
N HIS A 274 0.09 20.63 -1.13
CA HIS A 274 -0.78 20.60 -2.30
C HIS A 274 -0.61 19.31 -3.07
N TYR A 275 -1.72 18.76 -3.54
CA TYR A 275 -1.80 17.49 -4.23
C TYR A 275 -2.51 17.68 -5.57
N HIS A 276 -1.88 17.25 -6.66
CA HIS A 276 -2.43 17.36 -8.01
C HIS A 276 -2.53 15.98 -8.66
N TYR A 277 -3.61 15.77 -9.37
CA TYR A 277 -3.96 14.47 -9.93
C TYR A 277 -4.11 14.56 -11.45
N ASP A 278 -3.85 13.44 -12.11
CA ASP A 278 -4.13 13.30 -13.54
C ASP A 278 -5.62 12.99 -13.79
N SER A 279 -5.98 12.86 -15.07
CA SER A 279 -7.35 12.53 -15.50
C SER A 279 -7.83 11.14 -15.06
N GLN A 280 -6.93 10.30 -14.56
CA GLN A 280 -7.22 8.96 -14.02
C GLN A 280 -7.17 8.93 -12.48
N HIS A 281 -7.22 10.11 -11.84
CA HIS A 281 -7.23 10.29 -10.38
C HIS A 281 -5.96 9.80 -9.67
N ARG A 282 -4.82 9.70 -10.37
CA ARG A 282 -3.53 9.35 -9.78
C ARG A 282 -2.78 10.62 -9.35
N LEU A 283 -2.16 10.60 -8.17
CA LEU A 283 -1.35 11.70 -7.68
C LEU A 283 -0.08 11.84 -8.54
N VAL A 284 0.04 12.91 -9.31
CA VAL A 284 1.18 13.13 -10.21
C VAL A 284 2.14 14.21 -9.74
N PHE A 285 1.66 15.15 -8.93
CA PHE A 285 2.47 16.24 -8.41
C PHE A 285 2.09 16.56 -6.97
N TYR A 286 3.10 16.79 -6.14
CA TYR A 286 2.97 17.23 -4.77
C TYR A 286 3.95 18.37 -4.49
N THR A 287 3.51 19.39 -3.77
CA THR A 287 4.41 20.44 -3.25
C THR A 287 4.08 20.75 -1.80
N ARG A 288 5.11 21.05 -1.02
CA ARG A 288 5.00 21.59 0.33
C ARG A 288 5.52 23.01 0.34
N ILE A 289 4.67 23.95 0.73
CA ILE A 289 4.96 25.38 0.79
C ILE A 289 5.05 25.82 2.25
N GLN A 290 6.01 26.67 2.56
CA GLN A 290 6.16 27.34 3.85
C GLN A 290 6.73 28.74 3.62
N HIS A 291 6.22 29.74 4.31
CA HIS A 291 6.56 31.16 4.08
C HIS A 291 6.38 31.65 2.63
N GLY A 292 5.38 31.08 1.93
CA GLY A 292 5.10 31.39 0.53
C GLY A 292 6.08 30.76 -0.49
N GLU A 293 7.01 29.93 -0.02
CA GLU A 293 8.07 29.36 -0.85
C GLU A 293 8.00 27.83 -0.87
N PRO A 294 8.17 27.17 -2.03
CA PRO A 294 8.21 25.73 -2.11
C PRO A 294 9.44 25.18 -1.37
N GLN A 295 9.20 24.25 -0.45
CA GLN A 295 10.24 23.55 0.31
C GLN A 295 10.56 22.20 -0.31
N VAL A 296 9.55 21.55 -0.90
CA VAL A 296 9.65 20.26 -1.55
C VAL A 296 8.70 20.24 -2.73
N GLU A 297 9.16 19.72 -3.86
CA GLU A 297 8.33 19.30 -4.97
C GLU A 297 8.59 17.82 -5.25
N SER A 298 7.52 17.07 -5.56
CA SER A 298 7.63 15.67 -5.96
C SER A 298 6.78 15.42 -7.19
N ARG A 299 7.31 14.66 -8.13
CA ARG A 299 6.61 14.20 -9.33
C ARG A 299 6.64 12.69 -9.40
N TYR A 300 5.55 12.10 -9.82
CA TYR A 300 5.35 10.66 -9.80
C TYR A 300 5.06 10.15 -11.20
N LEU A 301 5.77 9.09 -11.59
CA LEU A 301 5.56 8.37 -12.83
C LEU A 301 4.78 7.09 -12.54
N TYR A 302 3.82 6.79 -13.41
CA TYR A 302 3.00 5.59 -13.32
C TYR A 302 3.09 4.79 -14.61
N ASP A 303 3.00 3.48 -14.47
CA ASP A 303 2.77 2.62 -15.62
C ASP A 303 1.28 2.68 -16.06
N PRO A 304 0.95 2.15 -17.25
CA PRO A 304 -0.44 2.17 -17.73
C PRO A 304 -1.45 1.44 -16.83
N LEU A 305 -0.99 0.56 -15.94
CA LEU A 305 -1.83 -0.16 -14.99
C LEU A 305 -2.07 0.63 -13.69
N GLY A 306 -1.46 1.83 -13.56
CA GLY A 306 -1.60 2.69 -12.38
C GLY A 306 -0.63 2.38 -11.24
N ARG A 307 0.38 1.53 -11.48
CA ARG A 307 1.45 1.28 -10.51
C ARG A 307 2.50 2.39 -10.63
N ARG A 308 2.97 2.89 -9.49
CA ARG A 308 4.00 3.93 -9.49
C ARG A 308 5.36 3.31 -9.83
N THR A 309 5.98 3.76 -10.92
CA THR A 309 7.29 3.29 -11.40
C THR A 309 8.43 4.20 -10.99
N GLY A 310 8.15 5.48 -10.73
CA GLY A 310 9.18 6.41 -10.37
C GLY A 310 8.69 7.58 -9.52
N LYS A 311 9.63 8.16 -8.79
CA LYS A 311 9.44 9.37 -8.00
C LYS A 311 10.67 10.24 -8.17
N ARG A 312 10.45 11.53 -8.43
CA ARG A 312 11.49 12.56 -8.48
C ARG A 312 11.17 13.63 -7.46
N VAL A 313 12.15 13.97 -6.62
CA VAL A 313 11.98 14.93 -5.51
C VAL A 313 13.00 16.03 -5.61
N TRP A 314 12.54 17.27 -5.64
CA TRP A 314 13.36 18.47 -5.49
C TRP A 314 13.16 19.02 -4.07
N ARG A 315 14.28 19.33 -3.42
CA ARG A 315 14.27 19.93 -2.06
C ARG A 315 14.88 21.29 -2.09
N ARG A 316 14.40 22.17 -1.21
CA ARG A 316 14.99 23.50 -1.03
C ARG A 316 16.36 23.35 -0.36
N GLU A 317 17.36 23.89 -1.02
CA GLU A 317 18.76 23.85 -0.57
C GLU A 317 19.46 25.19 -0.89
N ARG A 318 20.61 25.42 -0.26
CA ARG A 318 21.48 26.54 -0.66
C ARG A 318 22.25 26.16 -1.92
N ASP A 319 22.16 27.00 -2.92
CA ASP A 319 23.00 26.89 -4.10
C ASP A 319 24.43 27.37 -3.84
N LEU A 320 25.29 27.24 -4.86
CA LEU A 320 26.70 27.67 -4.79
C LEU A 320 26.89 29.19 -4.56
N THR A 321 25.85 29.98 -4.78
CA THR A 321 25.86 31.42 -4.55
C THR A 321 25.30 31.82 -3.17
N GLY A 322 24.83 30.82 -2.39
CA GLY A 322 24.25 31.00 -1.06
C GLY A 322 22.76 31.29 -1.04
N TRP A 323 22.11 31.35 -2.20
CA TRP A 323 20.66 31.52 -2.31
C TRP A 323 19.90 30.20 -2.08
N MET A 324 18.77 30.33 -1.39
CA MET A 324 17.86 29.22 -1.15
C MET A 324 16.93 28.99 -2.36
N SER A 325 17.04 27.86 -3.03
CA SER A 325 16.18 27.48 -4.14
C SER A 325 15.93 25.97 -4.13
N LEU A 326 14.98 25.51 -4.94
CA LEU A 326 14.85 24.07 -5.18
C LEU A 326 16.10 23.53 -5.88
N SER A 327 16.52 22.32 -5.52
CA SER A 327 17.66 21.64 -6.12
C SER A 327 17.55 21.57 -7.64
N ARG A 328 18.65 21.70 -8.36
CA ARG A 328 18.65 21.64 -9.84
C ARG A 328 18.38 20.24 -10.37
N LYS A 329 18.83 19.22 -9.63
CA LYS A 329 18.61 17.82 -9.95
C LYS A 329 17.71 17.19 -8.90
N PRO A 330 16.73 16.37 -9.30
CA PRO A 330 15.92 15.63 -8.34
C PRO A 330 16.66 14.44 -7.74
N GLU A 331 16.25 14.05 -6.55
CA GLU A 331 16.47 12.70 -6.04
C GLU A 331 15.51 11.77 -6.76
N GLU A 332 16.00 10.74 -7.41
CA GLU A 332 15.19 9.79 -8.16
C GLU A 332 15.10 8.45 -7.42
N THR A 333 13.90 7.92 -7.35
CA THR A 333 13.62 6.58 -6.82
C THR A 333 12.79 5.83 -7.85
N TRP A 334 13.22 4.63 -8.20
CA TRP A 334 12.54 3.73 -9.12
C TRP A 334 11.95 2.55 -8.33
N TYR A 335 10.79 2.06 -8.79
CA TYR A 335 10.02 1.01 -8.13
C TYR A 335 9.76 -0.11 -9.15
N GLY A 336 10.28 -1.29 -8.87
CA GLY A 336 10.06 -2.50 -9.66
C GLY A 336 9.37 -3.60 -8.87
#